data_522d1391949bdf0fd97bfc2a6b10974a
#
_entry.id   522d1391949bdf0fd97bfc2a6b10974a
#
_cell.length_a   1.000
_cell.length_b   1.000
_cell.length_c   1.000
_cell.angle_alpha   90.00
_cell.angle_beta   90.00
_cell.angle_gamma   90.00
#
_symmetry.space_group_name_H-M   'P 1'
#
loop_
_entity.id
_entity.type
_entity.pdbx_description
1 polymer ?
#
loop_
_entity_poly.entity_id
_entity_poly.type
_entity_poly.pdbx_seq_one_letter_code
_entity_poly.pdbx_strand_id
1 'polypeptide(L)'
;MRTAILIAAVAFLPAGLVRGQPPTVDHHQHFFSPTLLEWAGPAASRLSPVTARELIAFLDSAGIRRALVLSVAYQYGNPTRRVENEYERVKAENDWTSQQVAQYPDRLRAFCGVNPIKDYALEEIARCAADPQLRAGLKLHFGNSDVDVHDVNQVARLQRVFRAANDSRMPIVVHVHASVNKRRPYGRAEAEIFLNEILPSAPDVPVQIAHLAGAGEYDDSTDHAAAVFGDAIVRHDPRTAHLYFDVSGIGISAMSSERKQLMVARIRQIGLDRILYGSDGAAPGHGPREYWASFETLPLTSAEFRAIAMNVAPYMR
;
A
#
# COMPACT_ATOMS: atom_id res chain seq x y z
N MET A 1 -72.67 23.63 -5.39
CA MET A 1 -71.70 22.61 -5.01
C MET A 1 -70.36 22.91 -5.71
N ARG A 2 -69.34 23.33 -4.94
CA ARG A 2 -67.99 23.62 -5.48
C ARG A 2 -67.09 22.45 -5.04
N THR A 3 -66.62 21.68 -6.01
CA THR A 3 -65.73 20.55 -5.81
C THR A 3 -64.30 21.07 -5.63
N ALA A 4 -63.69 20.89 -4.48
CA ALA A 4 -62.27 21.22 -4.22
C ALA A 4 -61.42 20.05 -4.66
N ILE A 5 -60.49 20.31 -5.60
CA ILE A 5 -59.48 19.35 -6.02
C ILE A 5 -58.25 19.50 -5.08
N LEU A 6 -57.99 18.46 -4.27
CA LEU A 6 -56.77 18.36 -3.46
C LEU A 6 -55.61 17.91 -4.38
N ILE A 7 -54.64 18.78 -4.62
CA ILE A 7 -53.39 18.42 -5.27
C ILE A 7 -52.41 17.94 -4.19
N ALA A 8 -52.16 16.65 -4.15
CA ALA A 8 -51.09 16.08 -3.29
C ALA A 8 -49.70 16.42 -3.88
N ALA A 9 -48.98 17.29 -3.20
CA ALA A 9 -47.57 17.54 -3.52
C ALA A 9 -46.73 16.35 -3.06
N VAL A 10 -46.20 15.58 -4.01
CA VAL A 10 -45.19 14.55 -3.73
C VAL A 10 -43.85 15.29 -3.55
N ALA A 11 -43.40 15.40 -2.30
CA ALA A 11 -42.08 15.90 -1.98
C ALA A 11 -41.03 14.87 -2.43
N PHE A 12 -40.34 15.17 -3.50
CA PHE A 12 -39.09 14.48 -3.87
C PHE A 12 -38.05 14.86 -2.82
N LEU A 13 -37.77 13.98 -1.85
CA LEU A 13 -36.57 14.05 -1.05
C LEU A 13 -35.40 13.80 -2.00
N PRO A 14 -34.35 14.67 -2.02
CA PRO A 14 -33.16 14.38 -2.79
C PRO A 14 -32.58 13.07 -2.26
N ALA A 15 -32.35 12.11 -3.16
CA ALA A 15 -31.63 10.89 -2.85
C ALA A 15 -30.25 11.32 -2.32
N GLY A 16 -30.10 11.38 -1.00
CA GLY A 16 -28.81 11.57 -0.39
C GLY A 16 -27.91 10.48 -0.93
N LEU A 17 -26.74 10.85 -1.46
CA LEU A 17 -25.69 9.93 -1.82
C LEU A 17 -25.51 8.97 -0.63
N VAL A 18 -26.01 7.74 -0.78
CA VAL A 18 -25.75 6.68 0.19
C VAL A 18 -24.25 6.44 0.08
N ARG A 19 -23.47 7.08 0.97
CA ARG A 19 -22.04 6.80 1.07
C ARG A 19 -21.90 5.32 1.34
N GLY A 20 -21.04 4.66 0.58
CA GLY A 20 -20.74 3.26 0.78
C GLY A 20 -20.21 3.02 2.21
N GLN A 21 -20.28 1.77 2.64
CA GLN A 21 -19.70 1.38 3.93
C GLN A 21 -18.21 1.70 3.94
N PRO A 22 -17.68 2.35 5.00
CA PRO A 22 -16.25 2.63 5.09
C PRO A 22 -15.44 1.32 5.13
N PRO A 23 -14.19 1.32 4.66
CA PRO A 23 -13.31 0.16 4.73
C PRO A 23 -13.08 -0.29 6.17
N THR A 24 -13.02 -1.62 6.37
CA THR A 24 -12.78 -2.21 7.69
C THR A 24 -11.34 -1.97 8.15
N VAL A 25 -10.39 -2.00 7.21
CA VAL A 25 -8.95 -1.86 7.45
C VAL A 25 -8.34 -0.95 6.39
N ASP A 26 -7.43 -0.08 6.82
CA ASP A 26 -6.48 0.61 5.94
C ASP A 26 -5.18 -0.19 5.89
N HIS A 27 -4.87 -0.79 4.74
CA HIS A 27 -3.72 -1.69 4.57
C HIS A 27 -2.44 -0.98 4.14
N HIS A 28 -2.42 0.36 4.10
CA HIS A 28 -1.24 1.13 3.69
C HIS A 28 -1.20 2.49 4.34
N GLN A 29 -0.52 2.57 5.47
CA GLN A 29 -0.26 3.79 6.22
C GLN A 29 1.23 3.92 6.55
N HIS A 30 1.66 5.13 6.80
CA HIS A 30 3.03 5.43 7.18
C HIS A 30 3.08 6.32 8.41
N PHE A 31 4.11 6.10 9.24
CA PHE A 31 4.59 7.07 10.19
C PHE A 31 5.87 7.73 9.66
N PHE A 32 6.10 8.94 10.11
CA PHE A 32 7.34 9.69 9.85
C PHE A 32 7.86 10.23 11.16
N SER A 33 8.99 9.71 11.64
CA SER A 33 9.58 10.25 12.86
C SER A 33 10.05 11.69 12.67
N PRO A 34 10.08 12.51 13.73
CA PRO A 34 10.65 13.85 13.65
C PRO A 34 12.10 13.85 13.13
N THR A 35 12.89 12.86 13.52
CA THR A 35 14.29 12.71 13.07
C THR A 35 14.39 12.43 11.56
N LEU A 36 13.49 11.60 11.02
CA LEU A 36 13.45 11.35 9.58
C LEU A 36 13.05 12.60 8.82
N LEU A 37 12.04 13.33 9.29
CA LEU A 37 11.59 14.55 8.63
C LEU A 37 12.65 15.65 8.66
N GLU A 38 13.36 15.82 9.78
CA GLU A 38 14.49 16.75 9.90
C GLU A 38 15.59 16.40 8.88
N TRP A 39 15.99 15.12 8.80
CA TRP A 39 16.97 14.66 7.81
C TRP A 39 16.47 14.84 6.38
N ALA A 40 15.19 14.57 6.13
CA ALA A 40 14.58 14.73 4.81
C ALA A 40 14.55 16.20 4.35
N GLY A 41 14.54 17.15 5.30
CA GLY A 41 14.62 18.57 5.03
C GLY A 41 13.51 19.08 4.11
N PRO A 42 13.79 20.09 3.24
CA PRO A 42 12.77 20.71 2.38
C PRO A 42 12.01 19.72 1.47
N ALA A 43 12.60 18.58 1.13
CA ALA A 43 11.92 17.54 0.34
C ALA A 43 10.72 16.92 1.09
N ALA A 44 10.73 16.99 2.42
CA ALA A 44 9.66 16.51 3.27
C ALA A 44 8.72 17.63 3.76
N SER A 45 8.82 18.84 3.23
CA SER A 45 8.06 20.01 3.69
C SER A 45 6.53 19.85 3.64
N ARG A 46 6.04 18.88 2.86
CA ARG A 46 4.62 18.54 2.77
C ARG A 46 4.21 17.41 3.72
N LEU A 47 5.18 16.77 4.38
CA LEU A 47 4.94 15.72 5.35
C LEU A 47 4.92 16.34 6.74
N SER A 48 4.00 15.88 7.58
CA SER A 48 3.98 16.20 9.01
C SER A 48 4.35 14.95 9.79
N PRO A 49 4.96 15.07 10.96
CA PRO A 49 5.07 13.95 11.87
C PRO A 49 3.68 13.37 12.12
N VAL A 50 3.51 12.08 11.87
CA VAL A 50 2.27 11.38 12.18
C VAL A 50 2.56 10.36 13.25
N THR A 51 2.02 10.61 14.44
CA THR A 51 2.08 9.68 15.58
C THR A 51 0.92 8.69 15.52
N ALA A 52 1.00 7.63 16.32
CA ALA A 52 -0.10 6.68 16.45
C ALA A 52 -1.41 7.37 16.87
N ARG A 53 -1.36 8.33 17.78
CA ARG A 53 -2.54 9.08 18.24
C ARG A 53 -3.22 9.86 17.09
N GLU A 54 -2.44 10.51 16.25
CA GLU A 54 -2.96 11.27 15.11
C GLU A 54 -3.55 10.34 14.06
N LEU A 55 -2.87 9.22 13.75
CA LEU A 55 -3.41 8.22 12.84
C LEU A 55 -4.73 7.64 13.37
N ILE A 56 -4.84 7.32 14.65
CA ILE A 56 -6.10 6.85 15.26
C ILE A 56 -7.21 7.88 15.06
N ALA A 57 -6.95 9.17 15.25
CA ALA A 57 -7.95 10.22 15.02
C ALA A 57 -8.41 10.28 13.55
N PHE A 58 -7.48 10.12 12.58
CA PHE A 58 -7.84 10.03 11.15
C PHE A 58 -8.70 8.78 10.87
N LEU A 59 -8.31 7.62 11.37
CA LEU A 59 -9.08 6.38 11.20
C LEU A 59 -10.50 6.50 11.78
N ASP A 60 -10.63 7.01 13.01
CA ASP A 60 -11.92 7.22 13.68
C ASP A 60 -12.81 8.18 12.88
N SER A 61 -12.23 9.27 12.36
CA SER A 61 -12.96 10.20 11.50
C SER A 61 -13.46 9.57 10.21
N ALA A 62 -12.77 8.55 9.70
CA ALA A 62 -13.11 7.80 8.50
C ALA A 62 -14.03 6.58 8.78
N GLY A 63 -14.24 6.22 10.04
CA GLY A 63 -14.96 5.01 10.43
C GLY A 63 -14.16 3.71 10.19
N ILE A 64 -12.82 3.80 10.08
CA ILE A 64 -11.94 2.67 9.83
C ILE A 64 -11.42 2.13 11.15
N ARG A 65 -11.55 0.81 11.35
CA ARG A 65 -11.26 0.19 12.64
C ARG A 65 -9.77 -0.03 12.87
N ARG A 66 -9.00 -0.44 11.87
CA ARG A 66 -7.59 -0.84 12.00
C ARG A 66 -6.75 -0.32 10.83
N ALA A 67 -5.45 -0.19 11.05
CA ALA A 67 -4.51 0.11 9.97
C ALA A 67 -3.23 -0.72 10.08
N LEU A 68 -2.64 -0.97 8.91
CA LEU A 68 -1.28 -1.46 8.76
C LEU A 68 -0.35 -0.27 8.55
N VAL A 69 0.64 -0.14 9.42
CA VAL A 69 1.67 0.90 9.36
C VAL A 69 2.93 0.31 8.75
N LEU A 70 3.37 0.88 7.68
CA LEU A 70 4.54 0.44 6.92
C LEU A 70 5.71 1.38 7.27
N SER A 71 6.73 0.88 7.98
CA SER A 71 7.91 1.67 8.31
C SER A 71 8.59 2.20 7.06
N VAL A 72 9.03 3.43 7.13
CA VAL A 72 9.74 4.14 6.05
C VAL A 72 11.26 4.12 6.22
N ALA A 73 11.78 3.28 7.10
CA ALA A 73 13.21 3.18 7.40
C ALA A 73 14.11 2.93 6.16
N TYR A 74 13.56 2.28 5.12
CA TYR A 74 14.25 2.10 3.84
C TYR A 74 14.70 3.42 3.19
N GLN A 75 14.12 4.56 3.57
CA GLN A 75 14.51 5.87 3.02
C GLN A 75 15.94 6.27 3.38
N TYR A 76 16.43 5.87 4.55
CA TYR A 76 17.83 6.12 4.93
C TYR A 76 18.82 5.36 4.03
N GLY A 77 18.42 4.23 3.45
CA GLY A 77 19.20 3.47 2.48
C GLY A 77 19.11 4.00 1.03
N ASN A 78 18.45 5.14 0.78
CA ASN A 78 18.35 5.71 -0.56
C ASN A 78 19.73 6.23 -1.03
N PRO A 79 20.28 5.70 -2.13
CA PRO A 79 21.64 6.06 -2.58
C PRO A 79 21.79 7.51 -3.04
N THR A 80 20.68 8.22 -3.32
CA THR A 80 20.70 9.64 -3.71
C THR A 80 20.79 10.58 -2.51
N ARG A 81 20.62 10.06 -1.29
CA ARG A 81 20.55 10.82 -0.05
C ARG A 81 21.36 10.14 1.05
N ARG A 82 22.67 10.27 0.96
CA ARG A 82 23.59 9.68 1.94
C ARG A 82 23.35 10.22 3.35
N VAL A 83 23.45 9.36 4.33
CA VAL A 83 23.37 9.69 5.75
C VAL A 83 24.50 8.96 6.49
N GLU A 84 25.05 9.62 7.50
CA GLU A 84 25.99 8.97 8.41
C GLU A 84 25.28 7.96 9.31
N ASN A 85 25.97 6.88 9.65
CA ASN A 85 25.44 5.80 10.48
C ASN A 85 24.09 5.27 9.92
N GLU A 86 24.05 5.03 8.61
CA GLU A 86 22.83 4.64 7.89
C GLU A 86 22.07 3.52 8.57
N TYR A 87 22.73 2.42 8.95
CA TYR A 87 22.05 1.28 9.55
C TYR A 87 21.50 1.61 10.96
N GLU A 88 22.20 2.39 11.76
CA GLU A 88 21.67 2.83 13.06
C GLU A 88 20.40 3.68 12.90
N ARG A 89 20.33 4.50 11.86
CA ARG A 89 19.12 5.27 11.57
C ARG A 89 17.96 4.41 11.07
N VAL A 90 18.25 3.38 10.28
CA VAL A 90 17.26 2.38 9.86
C VAL A 90 16.66 1.69 11.08
N LYS A 91 17.51 1.23 11.99
CA LYS A 91 17.06 0.61 13.26
C LYS A 91 16.20 1.57 14.07
N ALA A 92 16.67 2.79 14.26
CA ALA A 92 15.94 3.79 15.06
C ALA A 92 14.56 4.13 14.50
N GLU A 93 14.39 4.21 13.17
CA GLU A 93 13.09 4.46 12.53
C GLU A 93 12.14 3.27 12.68
N ASN A 94 12.66 2.05 12.53
CA ASN A 94 11.89 0.83 12.78
C ASN A 94 11.48 0.74 14.26
N ASP A 95 12.40 1.00 15.19
CA ASP A 95 12.11 0.99 16.63
C ASP A 95 11.07 2.06 17.01
N TRP A 96 11.18 3.25 16.43
CA TRP A 96 10.18 4.30 16.63
C TRP A 96 8.80 3.86 16.12
N THR A 97 8.73 3.24 14.95
CA THR A 97 7.48 2.67 14.39
C THR A 97 6.90 1.61 15.33
N SER A 98 7.73 0.69 15.83
CA SER A 98 7.34 -0.33 16.82
C SER A 98 6.75 0.30 18.08
N GLN A 99 7.42 1.30 18.65
CA GLN A 99 6.96 2.02 19.83
C GLN A 99 5.62 2.74 19.62
N GLN A 100 5.40 3.31 18.45
CA GLN A 100 4.16 3.98 18.12
C GLN A 100 2.99 3.00 18.06
N VAL A 101 3.10 1.89 17.31
CA VAL A 101 2.01 0.92 17.18
C VAL A 101 1.72 0.17 18.47
N ALA A 102 2.73 -0.03 19.34
CA ALA A 102 2.56 -0.66 20.65
C ALA A 102 1.57 0.09 21.57
N GLN A 103 1.31 1.38 21.32
CA GLN A 103 0.35 2.16 22.08
C GLN A 103 -1.13 1.80 21.74
N TYR A 104 -1.37 1.18 20.58
CA TYR A 104 -2.72 0.82 20.10
C TYR A 104 -2.73 -0.60 19.48
N PRO A 105 -2.40 -1.66 20.24
CA PRO A 105 -2.17 -3.00 19.68
C PRO A 105 -3.39 -3.64 19.03
N ASP A 106 -4.61 -3.22 19.44
CA ASP A 106 -5.86 -3.70 18.85
C ASP A 106 -6.25 -2.96 17.55
N ARG A 107 -5.59 -1.83 17.27
CA ARG A 107 -5.92 -0.93 16.17
C ARG A 107 -4.83 -0.90 15.09
N LEU A 108 -3.56 -1.05 15.46
CA LEU A 108 -2.41 -0.87 14.58
C LEU A 108 -1.54 -2.11 14.54
N ARG A 109 -1.00 -2.41 13.36
CA ARG A 109 0.09 -3.37 13.14
C ARG A 109 1.20 -2.69 12.37
N ALA A 110 2.46 -3.07 12.58
CA ALA A 110 3.59 -2.51 11.89
C ALA A 110 4.34 -3.54 11.04
N PHE A 111 4.77 -3.13 9.85
CA PHE A 111 5.75 -3.85 9.07
C PHE A 111 7.11 -3.16 9.12
N CYS A 112 8.15 -3.95 9.28
CA CYS A 112 9.55 -3.52 9.26
C CYS A 112 9.93 -2.96 7.89
N GLY A 113 10.60 -1.82 7.81
CA GLY A 113 11.08 -1.20 6.58
C GLY A 113 12.58 -1.40 6.37
N VAL A 114 13.01 -1.86 5.20
CA VAL A 114 14.44 -2.00 4.87
C VAL A 114 14.69 -1.79 3.38
N ASN A 115 15.86 -1.25 3.03
CA ASN A 115 16.32 -1.28 1.66
C ASN A 115 16.88 -2.69 1.35
N PRO A 116 16.25 -3.45 0.42
CA PRO A 116 16.54 -4.87 0.21
C PRO A 116 17.90 -5.16 -0.43
N ILE A 117 18.55 -4.15 -1.02
CA ILE A 117 19.84 -4.34 -1.72
C ILE A 117 21.05 -3.94 -0.85
N LYS A 118 20.82 -3.54 0.40
CA LYS A 118 21.89 -3.22 1.35
C LYS A 118 22.43 -4.48 2.05
N ASP A 119 23.70 -4.41 2.44
CA ASP A 119 24.38 -5.56 3.04
C ASP A 119 23.79 -5.94 4.41
N TYR A 120 23.27 -4.96 5.16
CA TYR A 120 22.59 -5.17 6.45
C TYR A 120 21.12 -5.66 6.32
N ALA A 121 20.59 -5.82 5.10
CA ALA A 121 19.15 -6.10 4.93
C ALA A 121 18.69 -7.37 5.65
N LEU A 122 19.47 -8.46 5.56
CA LEU A 122 19.13 -9.73 6.21
C LEU A 122 19.27 -9.65 7.73
N GLU A 123 20.25 -8.89 8.23
CA GLU A 123 20.42 -8.64 9.66
C GLU A 123 19.22 -7.88 10.23
N GLU A 124 18.77 -6.83 9.52
CA GLU A 124 17.60 -6.05 9.96
C GLU A 124 16.32 -6.87 9.93
N ILE A 125 16.12 -7.71 8.90
CA ILE A 125 14.95 -8.62 8.85
C ILE A 125 14.96 -9.58 10.05
N ALA A 126 16.10 -10.15 10.41
CA ALA A 126 16.23 -11.04 11.57
C ALA A 126 15.94 -10.28 12.88
N ARG A 127 16.43 -9.03 13.02
CA ARG A 127 16.15 -8.17 14.15
C ARG A 127 14.65 -7.85 14.27
N CYS A 128 14.02 -7.46 13.17
CA CYS A 128 12.59 -7.18 13.13
C CYS A 128 11.73 -8.44 13.41
N ALA A 129 12.15 -9.61 12.95
CA ALA A 129 11.46 -10.86 13.24
C ALA A 129 11.45 -11.22 14.73
N ALA A 130 12.41 -10.69 15.50
CA ALA A 130 12.47 -10.82 16.97
C ALA A 130 11.68 -9.73 17.71
N ASP A 131 11.32 -8.62 17.07
CA ASP A 131 10.54 -7.52 17.66
C ASP A 131 9.05 -7.89 17.71
N PRO A 132 8.34 -7.71 18.84
CA PRO A 132 6.95 -8.14 19.00
C PRO A 132 5.96 -7.41 18.07
N GLN A 133 6.28 -6.21 17.60
CA GLN A 133 5.42 -5.43 16.70
C GLN A 133 5.84 -5.59 15.23
N LEU A 134 7.13 -5.46 14.92
CA LEU A 134 7.67 -5.46 13.56
C LEU A 134 7.69 -6.85 12.92
N ARG A 135 7.67 -7.93 13.72
CA ARG A 135 7.56 -9.31 13.21
C ARG A 135 6.29 -9.57 12.38
N ALA A 136 5.34 -8.64 12.41
CA ALA A 136 4.10 -8.78 11.66
C ALA A 136 4.30 -8.75 10.14
N GLY A 137 5.43 -8.24 9.62
CA GLY A 137 5.74 -8.27 8.19
C GLY A 137 6.88 -7.33 7.77
N LEU A 138 7.12 -7.30 6.48
CA LEU A 138 8.21 -6.57 5.83
C LEU A 138 7.67 -5.56 4.79
N LYS A 139 8.13 -4.32 4.82
CA LYS A 139 7.90 -3.30 3.79
C LYS A 139 9.15 -3.10 2.96
N LEU A 140 9.00 -3.22 1.64
CA LEU A 140 10.03 -2.94 0.64
C LEU A 140 9.55 -1.83 -0.31
N HIS A 141 10.49 -1.02 -0.80
CA HIS A 141 10.19 0.05 -1.74
C HIS A 141 11.27 0.13 -2.82
N PHE A 142 11.04 -0.49 -3.97
CA PHE A 142 12.06 -0.61 -5.01
C PHE A 142 12.53 0.75 -5.55
N GLY A 143 11.61 1.70 -5.77
CA GLY A 143 11.99 3.02 -6.27
C GLY A 143 12.89 3.81 -5.31
N ASN A 144 12.58 3.86 -4.01
CA ASN A 144 13.39 4.56 -3.02
C ASN A 144 14.69 3.80 -2.67
N SER A 145 14.71 2.50 -2.90
CA SER A 145 15.88 1.65 -2.68
C SER A 145 16.82 1.57 -3.88
N ASP A 146 16.45 2.18 -5.01
CA ASP A 146 17.20 2.12 -6.25
C ASP A 146 17.39 0.71 -6.82
N VAL A 147 16.38 -0.12 -6.66
CA VAL A 147 16.39 -1.48 -7.19
C VAL A 147 16.39 -1.47 -8.71
N ASP A 148 17.30 -2.26 -9.30
CA ASP A 148 17.32 -2.59 -10.72
C ASP A 148 17.03 -4.08 -10.89
N VAL A 149 15.84 -4.41 -11.36
CA VAL A 149 15.45 -5.81 -11.58
C VAL A 149 16.10 -6.45 -12.83
N HIS A 150 16.79 -5.65 -13.66
CA HIS A 150 17.60 -6.15 -14.76
C HIS A 150 19.05 -6.47 -14.32
N ASP A 151 19.45 -6.08 -13.11
CA ASP A 151 20.72 -6.49 -12.50
C ASP A 151 20.56 -7.84 -11.79
N VAL A 152 21.15 -8.88 -12.34
CA VAL A 152 21.08 -10.26 -11.81
C VAL A 152 21.58 -10.37 -10.36
N ASN A 153 22.53 -9.52 -9.95
CA ASN A 153 23.04 -9.51 -8.58
C ASN A 153 22.00 -8.92 -7.62
N GLN A 154 21.28 -7.88 -8.05
CA GLN A 154 20.20 -7.31 -7.25
C GLN A 154 19.01 -8.26 -7.18
N VAL A 155 18.65 -8.92 -8.28
CA VAL A 155 17.61 -9.99 -8.26
C VAL A 155 18.00 -11.08 -7.26
N ALA A 156 19.25 -11.54 -7.27
CA ALA A 156 19.71 -12.52 -6.29
C ALA A 156 19.66 -12.01 -4.83
N ARG A 157 19.90 -10.71 -4.58
CA ARG A 157 19.70 -10.10 -3.25
C ARG A 157 18.22 -10.06 -2.87
N LEU A 158 17.32 -9.68 -3.77
CA LEU A 158 15.88 -9.69 -3.56
C LEU A 158 15.35 -11.08 -3.24
N GLN A 159 15.79 -12.10 -3.98
CA GLN A 159 15.43 -13.50 -3.70
C GLN A 159 15.81 -13.91 -2.27
N ARG A 160 16.99 -13.52 -1.77
CA ARG A 160 17.41 -13.80 -0.40
C ARG A 160 16.54 -13.07 0.63
N VAL A 161 16.18 -11.81 0.36
CA VAL A 161 15.31 -11.01 1.22
C VAL A 161 13.90 -11.61 1.28
N PHE A 162 13.33 -11.97 0.14
CA PHE A 162 12.00 -12.62 0.07
C PHE A 162 12.01 -13.97 0.79
N ARG A 163 13.05 -14.77 0.62
CA ARG A 163 13.21 -16.05 1.34
C ARG A 163 13.34 -15.84 2.85
N ALA A 164 14.15 -14.88 3.30
CA ALA A 164 14.28 -14.57 4.71
C ALA A 164 12.95 -14.14 5.36
N ALA A 165 12.14 -13.34 4.63
CA ALA A 165 10.80 -12.99 5.07
C ALA A 165 9.87 -14.21 5.12
N ASN A 166 9.92 -15.08 4.11
CA ASN A 166 9.15 -16.33 4.06
C ASN A 166 9.48 -17.24 5.25
N ASP A 167 10.78 -17.48 5.47
CA ASP A 167 11.27 -18.35 6.55
C ASP A 167 10.90 -17.80 7.94
N SER A 168 10.85 -16.48 8.07
CA SER A 168 10.41 -15.77 9.29
C SER A 168 8.88 -15.61 9.38
N ARG A 169 8.11 -16.12 8.41
CA ARG A 169 6.65 -15.96 8.31
C ARG A 169 6.19 -14.50 8.32
N MET A 170 6.98 -13.64 7.72
CA MET A 170 6.69 -12.20 7.58
C MET A 170 6.04 -11.94 6.21
N PRO A 171 4.74 -11.61 6.13
CA PRO A 171 4.10 -11.08 4.93
C PRO A 171 4.89 -9.89 4.38
N ILE A 172 4.81 -9.69 3.07
CA ILE A 172 5.57 -8.63 2.40
C ILE A 172 4.62 -7.63 1.77
N VAL A 173 4.79 -6.34 2.05
CA VAL A 173 4.23 -5.24 1.25
C VAL A 173 5.34 -4.64 0.42
N VAL A 174 5.19 -4.65 -0.89
CA VAL A 174 6.22 -4.17 -1.81
C VAL A 174 5.70 -3.12 -2.79
N HIS A 175 6.38 -1.98 -2.84
CA HIS A 175 6.24 -0.99 -3.91
C HIS A 175 7.19 -1.42 -5.04
N VAL A 176 6.65 -2.10 -6.04
CA VAL A 176 7.46 -2.73 -7.11
C VAL A 176 7.94 -1.74 -8.16
N HIS A 177 7.29 -0.58 -8.30
CA HIS A 177 7.64 0.41 -9.32
C HIS A 177 8.99 1.07 -9.02
N ALA A 178 10.04 0.65 -9.73
CA ALA A 178 11.41 1.08 -9.46
C ALA A 178 11.75 2.47 -10.03
N SER A 179 10.91 3.02 -10.94
CA SER A 179 11.22 4.24 -11.70
C SER A 179 10.94 5.56 -10.97
N VAL A 180 10.47 5.56 -9.71
CA VAL A 180 9.99 6.75 -9.01
C VAL A 180 10.96 7.93 -9.04
N ASN A 181 12.27 7.67 -8.88
CA ASN A 181 13.29 8.72 -8.81
C ASN A 181 14.29 8.71 -9.95
N LYS A 182 14.34 7.70 -10.83
CA LYS A 182 15.47 7.47 -11.72
C LYS A 182 15.12 7.21 -13.18
N ARG A 183 13.88 7.37 -13.59
CA ARG A 183 13.47 7.14 -14.98
C ARG A 183 13.91 5.77 -15.52
N ARG A 184 13.96 4.76 -14.63
CA ARG A 184 14.17 3.37 -15.06
C ARG A 184 12.96 2.90 -15.86
N PRO A 185 13.12 2.00 -16.81
CA PRO A 185 11.97 1.37 -17.43
C PRO A 185 11.11 0.70 -16.36
N TYR A 186 9.81 0.75 -16.54
CA TYR A 186 8.85 0.03 -15.72
C TYR A 186 7.62 -0.31 -16.54
N GLY A 187 7.14 -1.52 -16.38
CA GLY A 187 5.95 -2.02 -17.06
C GLY A 187 5.91 -3.54 -17.09
N ARG A 188 5.56 -4.11 -18.24
CA ARG A 188 5.40 -5.55 -18.42
C ARG A 188 6.65 -6.34 -18.08
N ALA A 189 7.81 -5.94 -18.62
CA ALA A 189 9.05 -6.71 -18.48
C ALA A 189 9.50 -6.82 -17.00
N GLU A 190 9.43 -5.71 -16.26
CA GLU A 190 9.81 -5.67 -14.86
C GLU A 190 8.82 -6.46 -13.97
N ALA A 191 7.51 -6.40 -14.29
CA ALA A 191 6.52 -7.23 -13.64
C ALA A 191 6.70 -8.73 -13.92
N GLU A 192 7.10 -9.10 -15.14
CA GLU A 192 7.44 -10.48 -15.51
C GLU A 192 8.66 -10.98 -14.74
N ILE A 193 9.71 -10.17 -14.60
CA ILE A 193 10.88 -10.52 -13.78
C ILE A 193 10.45 -10.72 -12.32
N PHE A 194 9.65 -9.81 -11.76
CA PHE A 194 9.16 -9.94 -10.40
C PHE A 194 8.36 -11.24 -10.19
N LEU A 195 7.41 -11.53 -11.09
CA LEU A 195 6.55 -12.71 -11.02
C LEU A 195 7.34 -14.02 -11.19
N ASN A 196 8.33 -14.04 -12.10
CA ASN A 196 9.04 -15.26 -12.49
C ASN A 196 10.24 -15.56 -11.60
N GLU A 197 10.95 -14.53 -11.12
CA GLU A 197 12.25 -14.70 -10.49
C GLU A 197 12.25 -14.34 -9.00
N ILE A 198 11.48 -13.33 -8.57
CA ILE A 198 11.53 -12.81 -7.20
C ILE A 198 10.40 -13.42 -6.33
N LEU A 199 9.17 -13.33 -6.79
CA LEU A 199 7.97 -13.79 -6.05
C LEU A 199 8.06 -15.28 -5.63
N PRO A 200 8.60 -16.22 -6.43
CA PRO A 200 8.73 -17.63 -6.03
C PRO A 200 9.63 -17.87 -4.81
N SER A 201 10.41 -16.85 -4.37
CA SER A 201 11.22 -16.95 -3.16
C SER A 201 10.42 -16.77 -1.85
N ALA A 202 9.14 -16.38 -1.94
CA ALA A 202 8.25 -16.25 -0.78
C ALA A 202 6.90 -16.95 -1.02
N PRO A 203 6.88 -18.29 -1.18
CA PRO A 203 5.68 -19.03 -1.59
C PRO A 203 4.62 -19.16 -0.50
N ASP A 204 4.99 -19.07 0.79
CA ASP A 204 4.11 -19.42 1.91
C ASP A 204 3.51 -18.20 2.62
N VAL A 205 4.01 -16.99 2.33
CA VAL A 205 3.53 -15.77 2.98
C VAL A 205 2.74 -14.88 2.01
N PRO A 206 1.75 -14.12 2.50
CA PRO A 206 1.09 -13.10 1.68
C PRO A 206 2.06 -12.07 1.16
N VAL A 207 1.95 -11.74 -0.14
CA VAL A 207 2.65 -10.63 -0.77
C VAL A 207 1.62 -9.62 -1.27
N GLN A 208 1.69 -8.40 -0.79
CA GLN A 208 0.85 -7.29 -1.24
C GLN A 208 1.67 -6.37 -2.14
N ILE A 209 1.23 -6.21 -3.39
CA ILE A 209 1.78 -5.23 -4.31
C ILE A 209 1.05 -3.90 -4.11
N ALA A 210 1.81 -2.86 -3.76
CA ALA A 210 1.27 -1.54 -3.48
C ALA A 210 0.81 -0.81 -4.76
N HIS A 211 -0.17 0.08 -4.61
CA HIS A 211 -0.64 1.04 -5.62
C HIS A 211 -1.06 0.38 -6.95
N LEU A 212 -1.64 -0.82 -6.88
CA LEU A 212 -2.02 -1.61 -8.05
C LEU A 212 -0.84 -1.77 -9.04
N ALA A 213 0.37 -2.01 -8.50
CA ALA A 213 1.67 -2.06 -9.18
C ALA A 213 2.19 -0.73 -9.73
N GLY A 214 1.60 0.41 -9.35
CA GLY A 214 2.00 1.75 -9.79
C GLY A 214 2.83 2.53 -8.78
N ALA A 215 2.90 3.85 -8.98
CA ALA A 215 3.65 4.79 -8.15
C ALA A 215 2.91 6.13 -7.93
N GLY A 216 1.58 6.12 -7.91
CA GLY A 216 0.75 7.30 -7.69
C GLY A 216 -0.13 7.67 -8.88
N GLU A 217 0.33 7.54 -10.13
CA GLU A 217 -0.50 7.65 -11.32
C GLU A 217 -0.83 6.25 -11.86
N TYR A 218 -2.05 6.07 -12.35
CA TYR A 218 -2.43 4.87 -13.07
C TYR A 218 -2.24 5.13 -14.57
N ASP A 219 -1.00 4.99 -15.03
CA ASP A 219 -0.59 5.19 -16.42
C ASP A 219 -0.54 3.86 -17.21
N ASP A 220 -0.11 3.91 -18.47
CA ASP A 220 -0.01 2.72 -19.31
C ASP A 220 1.03 1.72 -18.78
N SER A 221 2.13 2.21 -18.23
CA SER A 221 3.17 1.35 -17.67
C SER A 221 2.66 0.58 -16.45
N THR A 222 1.90 1.26 -15.60
CA THR A 222 1.21 0.65 -14.44
C THR A 222 0.18 -0.39 -14.88
N ASP A 223 -0.66 -0.07 -15.89
CA ASP A 223 -1.64 -1.02 -16.40
C ASP A 223 -0.99 -2.25 -17.04
N HIS A 224 0.09 -2.07 -17.80
CA HIS A 224 0.84 -3.18 -18.39
C HIS A 224 1.49 -4.07 -17.32
N ALA A 225 2.02 -3.50 -16.25
CA ALA A 225 2.55 -4.27 -15.12
C ALA A 225 1.44 -5.03 -14.38
N ALA A 226 0.34 -4.38 -14.05
CA ALA A 226 -0.80 -5.01 -13.39
C ALA A 226 -1.43 -6.10 -14.25
N ALA A 227 -1.39 -5.96 -15.59
CA ALA A 227 -1.86 -6.97 -16.54
C ALA A 227 -1.10 -8.29 -16.41
N VAL A 228 0.23 -8.26 -16.20
CA VAL A 228 1.04 -9.48 -16.02
C VAL A 228 0.50 -10.31 -14.86
N PHE A 229 0.25 -9.65 -13.73
CA PHE A 229 -0.28 -10.31 -12.54
C PHE A 229 -1.73 -10.77 -12.74
N GLY A 230 -2.58 -9.92 -13.34
CA GLY A 230 -3.97 -10.25 -13.64
C GLY A 230 -4.08 -11.46 -14.59
N ASP A 231 -3.25 -11.51 -15.63
CA ASP A 231 -3.19 -12.62 -16.56
C ASP A 231 -2.72 -13.92 -15.87
N ALA A 232 -1.75 -13.83 -14.96
CA ALA A 232 -1.29 -14.99 -14.19
C ALA A 232 -2.39 -15.50 -13.22
N ILE A 233 -3.11 -14.60 -12.56
CA ILE A 233 -4.23 -14.94 -11.67
C ILE A 233 -5.36 -15.64 -12.45
N VAL A 234 -5.75 -15.10 -13.61
CA VAL A 234 -6.79 -15.72 -14.46
C VAL A 234 -6.40 -17.12 -14.94
N ARG A 235 -5.10 -17.35 -15.19
CA ARG A 235 -4.58 -18.68 -15.54
C ARG A 235 -4.36 -19.61 -14.34
N HIS A 236 -4.75 -19.18 -13.12
CA HIS A 236 -4.53 -19.92 -11.87
C HIS A 236 -3.06 -20.29 -11.63
N ASP A 237 -2.14 -19.39 -11.98
CA ASP A 237 -0.72 -19.59 -11.73
C ASP A 237 -0.48 -19.75 -10.22
N PRO A 238 0.10 -20.89 -9.76
CA PRO A 238 0.27 -21.16 -8.34
C PRO A 238 1.12 -20.10 -7.60
N ARG A 239 2.00 -19.40 -8.30
CA ARG A 239 2.81 -18.30 -7.74
C ARG A 239 1.95 -17.14 -7.24
N THR A 240 0.73 -16.99 -7.74
CA THR A 240 -0.21 -15.93 -7.37
C THR A 240 -1.15 -16.30 -6.22
N ALA A 241 -1.00 -17.49 -5.63
CA ALA A 241 -1.91 -18.01 -4.60
C ALA A 241 -2.08 -17.05 -3.41
N HIS A 242 -0.98 -16.40 -2.97
CA HIS A 242 -0.94 -15.49 -1.84
C HIS A 242 -0.70 -14.03 -2.24
N LEU A 243 -1.00 -13.66 -3.49
CA LEU A 243 -0.79 -12.31 -4.03
C LEU A 243 -2.03 -11.44 -3.82
N TYR A 244 -1.81 -10.25 -3.26
CA TYR A 244 -2.80 -9.20 -3.00
C TYR A 244 -2.32 -7.88 -3.60
N PHE A 245 -3.25 -6.92 -3.75
CA PHE A 245 -2.95 -5.58 -4.28
C PHE A 245 -3.65 -4.54 -3.42
N ASP A 246 -2.98 -3.44 -3.11
CA ASP A 246 -3.69 -2.30 -2.57
C ASP A 246 -3.91 -1.22 -3.63
N VAL A 247 -4.89 -0.37 -3.37
CA VAL A 247 -5.27 0.74 -4.23
C VAL A 247 -4.88 2.09 -3.64
N SER A 248 -3.92 2.09 -2.70
CA SER A 248 -3.48 3.29 -1.99
C SER A 248 -2.73 4.28 -2.88
N GLY A 249 -2.75 5.55 -2.50
CA GLY A 249 -1.89 6.60 -3.08
C GLY A 249 -2.11 6.90 -4.57
N ILE A 250 -3.16 6.34 -5.20
CA ILE A 250 -3.43 6.54 -6.63
C ILE A 250 -4.24 7.82 -6.82
N GLY A 251 -3.81 8.70 -7.72
CA GLY A 251 -4.44 10.00 -8.01
C GLY A 251 -5.78 9.93 -8.75
N ILE A 252 -6.75 9.18 -8.23
CA ILE A 252 -8.02 8.83 -8.88
C ILE A 252 -8.86 10.07 -9.26
N SER A 253 -8.86 11.09 -8.44
CA SER A 253 -9.64 12.33 -8.68
C SER A 253 -9.23 13.05 -9.96
N ALA A 254 -7.97 12.94 -10.37
CA ALA A 254 -7.42 13.58 -11.56
C ALA A 254 -7.52 12.70 -12.82
N MET A 255 -8.01 11.45 -12.70
CA MET A 255 -8.08 10.53 -13.84
C MET A 255 -9.20 10.88 -14.80
N SER A 256 -8.97 10.66 -16.11
CA SER A 256 -10.03 10.65 -17.13
C SER A 256 -11.00 9.46 -16.91
N SER A 257 -12.19 9.56 -17.48
CA SER A 257 -13.20 8.50 -17.41
C SER A 257 -12.68 7.19 -18.02
N GLU A 258 -11.95 7.26 -19.13
CA GLU A 258 -11.37 6.12 -19.83
C GLU A 258 -10.33 5.41 -18.93
N ARG A 259 -9.49 6.20 -18.24
CA ARG A 259 -8.48 5.67 -17.34
C ARG A 259 -9.12 4.98 -16.10
N LYS A 260 -10.19 5.56 -15.56
CA LYS A 260 -10.98 4.94 -14.48
C LYS A 260 -11.60 3.62 -14.93
N GLN A 261 -12.14 3.55 -16.16
CA GLN A 261 -12.69 2.31 -16.71
C GLN A 261 -11.61 1.23 -16.89
N LEU A 262 -10.41 1.60 -17.37
CA LEU A 262 -9.30 0.69 -17.52
C LEU A 262 -8.84 0.14 -16.15
N MET A 263 -8.67 1.00 -15.15
CA MET A 263 -8.34 0.59 -13.79
C MET A 263 -9.38 -0.39 -13.21
N VAL A 264 -10.68 -0.10 -13.40
CA VAL A 264 -11.75 -0.99 -12.93
C VAL A 264 -11.74 -2.33 -13.65
N ALA A 265 -11.49 -2.35 -14.96
CA ALA A 265 -11.34 -3.60 -15.69
C ALA A 265 -10.19 -4.45 -15.13
N ARG A 266 -9.07 -3.81 -14.76
CA ARG A 266 -7.93 -4.48 -14.14
C ARG A 266 -8.24 -5.00 -12.73
N ILE A 267 -8.92 -4.21 -11.90
CA ILE A 267 -9.41 -4.63 -10.58
C ILE A 267 -10.28 -5.89 -10.70
N ARG A 268 -11.20 -5.93 -11.66
CA ARG A 268 -12.06 -7.09 -11.90
C ARG A 268 -11.29 -8.31 -12.42
N GLN A 269 -10.28 -8.11 -13.24
CA GLN A 269 -9.41 -9.19 -13.75
C GLN A 269 -8.58 -9.82 -12.62
N ILE A 270 -8.02 -9.01 -11.72
CA ILE A 270 -7.26 -9.46 -10.55
C ILE A 270 -8.17 -10.23 -9.56
N GLY A 271 -9.43 -9.83 -9.46
CA GLY A 271 -10.40 -10.36 -8.51
C GLY A 271 -10.58 -9.47 -7.29
N LEU A 272 -11.84 -9.15 -6.98
CA LEU A 272 -12.16 -8.21 -5.91
C LEU A 272 -11.66 -8.64 -4.54
N ASP A 273 -11.59 -9.94 -4.27
CA ASP A 273 -11.12 -10.55 -3.03
C ASP A 273 -9.62 -10.36 -2.77
N ARG A 274 -8.87 -9.98 -3.80
CA ARG A 274 -7.44 -9.68 -3.73
C ARG A 274 -7.13 -8.18 -3.64
N ILE A 275 -8.14 -7.33 -3.79
CA ILE A 275 -7.99 -5.88 -3.73
C ILE A 275 -8.19 -5.42 -2.29
N LEU A 276 -7.20 -4.73 -1.75
CA LEU A 276 -7.19 -4.21 -0.39
C LEU A 276 -7.29 -2.68 -0.44
N TYR A 277 -8.11 -2.12 0.43
CA TYR A 277 -8.10 -0.68 0.62
C TYR A 277 -6.84 -0.26 1.38
N GLY A 278 -6.19 0.80 0.93
CA GLY A 278 -5.15 1.55 1.60
C GLY A 278 -5.25 3.01 1.19
N SER A 279 -4.90 3.94 2.06
CA SER A 279 -4.97 5.36 1.73
C SER A 279 -3.61 5.98 1.39
N ASP A 280 -2.54 5.47 1.98
CA ASP A 280 -1.18 6.03 1.85
C ASP A 280 -1.11 7.52 2.24
N GLY A 281 -1.97 7.93 3.17
CA GLY A 281 -2.11 9.32 3.56
C GLY A 281 -2.67 9.49 4.95
N ALA A 282 -2.01 10.32 5.75
CA ALA A 282 -2.44 10.73 7.08
C ALA A 282 -2.17 12.21 7.32
N ALA A 283 -2.50 13.05 6.33
CA ALA A 283 -2.43 14.50 6.45
C ALA A 283 -3.83 15.13 6.33
N PRO A 284 -4.06 16.30 6.92
CA PRO A 284 -5.33 17.04 6.75
C PRO A 284 -5.67 17.25 5.27
N GLY A 285 -6.88 16.84 4.84
CA GLY A 285 -7.33 16.92 3.45
C GLY A 285 -6.82 15.80 2.53
N HIS A 286 -5.97 14.90 3.04
CA HIS A 286 -5.42 13.75 2.31
C HIS A 286 -5.41 12.49 3.17
N GLY A 287 -6.39 12.38 4.06
CA GLY A 287 -6.52 11.24 4.96
C GLY A 287 -7.34 10.09 4.39
N PRO A 288 -7.55 9.03 5.20
CA PRO A 288 -8.29 7.84 4.78
C PRO A 288 -9.71 8.13 4.29
N ARG A 289 -10.40 9.11 4.89
CA ARG A 289 -11.76 9.50 4.49
C ARG A 289 -11.81 10.10 3.08
N GLU A 290 -10.91 11.05 2.82
CA GLU A 290 -10.83 11.75 1.53
C GLU A 290 -10.41 10.79 0.43
N TYR A 291 -9.51 9.88 0.75
CA TYR A 291 -9.07 8.86 -0.21
C TYR A 291 -10.18 7.87 -0.54
N TRP A 292 -10.94 7.40 0.46
CA TRP A 292 -12.11 6.54 0.20
C TRP A 292 -13.16 7.24 -0.66
N ALA A 293 -13.46 8.50 -0.37
CA ALA A 293 -14.38 9.30 -1.20
C ALA A 293 -13.88 9.47 -2.65
N SER A 294 -12.56 9.61 -2.85
CA SER A 294 -11.96 9.60 -4.20
C SER A 294 -12.09 8.24 -4.87
N PHE A 295 -11.85 7.14 -4.14
CA PHE A 295 -12.00 5.79 -4.66
C PHE A 295 -13.44 5.48 -5.09
N GLU A 296 -14.45 5.96 -4.35
CA GLU A 296 -15.86 5.83 -4.69
C GLU A 296 -16.27 6.54 -6.00
N THR A 297 -15.39 7.35 -6.61
CA THR A 297 -15.61 7.94 -7.94
C THR A 297 -15.31 6.98 -9.10
N LEU A 298 -14.75 5.80 -8.83
CA LEU A 298 -14.55 4.77 -9.85
C LEU A 298 -15.89 4.17 -10.31
N PRO A 299 -16.01 3.71 -11.57
CA PRO A 299 -17.23 3.09 -12.08
C PRO A 299 -17.37 1.62 -11.61
N LEU A 300 -17.27 1.42 -10.30
CA LEU A 300 -17.58 0.17 -9.59
C LEU A 300 -19.04 0.17 -9.16
N THR A 301 -19.65 -0.99 -9.05
CA THR A 301 -20.98 -1.16 -8.46
C THR A 301 -20.92 -1.05 -6.94
N SER A 302 -22.07 -0.77 -6.29
CA SER A 302 -22.16 -0.74 -4.82
C SER A 302 -21.76 -2.08 -4.17
N ALA A 303 -21.99 -3.20 -4.85
CA ALA A 303 -21.59 -4.51 -4.38
C ALA A 303 -20.07 -4.70 -4.43
N GLU A 304 -19.40 -4.21 -5.49
CA GLU A 304 -17.94 -4.25 -5.65
C GLU A 304 -17.25 -3.34 -4.63
N PHE A 305 -17.76 -2.13 -4.40
CA PHE A 305 -17.26 -1.27 -3.32
C PHE A 305 -17.36 -1.94 -1.96
N ARG A 306 -18.51 -2.56 -1.66
CA ARG A 306 -18.69 -3.28 -0.39
C ARG A 306 -17.72 -4.45 -0.26
N ALA A 307 -17.51 -5.22 -1.32
CA ALA A 307 -16.55 -6.33 -1.31
C ALA A 307 -15.14 -5.83 -0.96
N ILE A 308 -14.66 -4.78 -1.63
CA ILE A 308 -13.34 -4.19 -1.36
C ILE A 308 -13.26 -3.60 0.05
N ALA A 309 -14.30 -2.87 0.51
CA ALA A 309 -14.36 -2.28 1.86
C ALA A 309 -14.26 -3.33 2.97
N MET A 310 -14.80 -4.52 2.74
CA MET A 310 -14.83 -5.62 3.72
C MET A 310 -13.60 -6.52 3.66
N ASN A 311 -12.74 -6.39 2.65
CA ASN A 311 -11.54 -7.20 2.55
C ASN A 311 -10.56 -6.91 3.68
N VAL A 312 -10.10 -7.99 4.30
CA VAL A 312 -9.09 -7.97 5.36
C VAL A 312 -8.01 -8.97 4.99
N ALA A 313 -6.80 -8.48 4.77
CA ALA A 313 -5.65 -9.33 4.48
C ALA A 313 -5.41 -10.35 5.62
N PRO A 314 -4.90 -11.57 5.32
CA PRO A 314 -4.67 -12.60 6.33
C PRO A 314 -3.84 -12.12 7.54
N TYR A 315 -2.85 -11.28 7.31
CA TYR A 315 -1.97 -10.72 8.34
C TYR A 315 -2.64 -9.60 9.18
N MET A 316 -3.85 -9.17 8.85
CA MET A 316 -4.65 -8.18 9.60
C MET A 316 -5.87 -8.79 10.33
N ARG A 317 -6.03 -10.12 10.24
CA ARG A 317 -7.09 -10.86 10.94
C ARG A 317 -6.80 -11.09 12.41
#